data_82b7c81f1d8e5be86f9e73c6141a5c99
#
_entry.id   82b7c81f1d8e5be86f9e73c6141a5c99
#
_cell.length_a   1.000
_cell.length_b   1.000
_cell.length_c   1.000
_cell.angle_alpha   90.00
_cell.angle_beta   90.00
_cell.angle_gamma   90.00
#
_symmetry.space_group_name_H-M   'P 1'
#
loop_
_entity.id
_entity.type
_entity.pdbx_description
1 polymer ?
#
loop_
_entity_poly.entity_id
_entity_poly.type
_entity_poly.pdbx_seq_one_letter_code
_entity_poly.pdbx_strand_id
1 'polypeptide(L)'
;GSVENVSLGSPDVCDIVHHHAEKHFGVFIKYVINQRYQEKNYRRILEENQTFRETMAALERHPRVKGLSFNSFLILPFQRITKLKLLVQNILKKTEKTSNSEREANAIKAYKQLEQIVKECNDGVRKMNRTEELISIEKTLEFKSKSVPIISHSRWLVKKGEVQLMTGPKSNRTARKSKLHQPAFLYLFNNLLLITKPSGEKFQVLDSAARAMLRTEDHEDQSKLLANVFTLKMLENQDKSSALYMIQTSSVSEKLRWMHALTPNRRTRFMPSGAHQEDFPQVQCIMSYSAQEPDETAAEIGDVFNLLEQTNDGWMMGERLHDKERGWFPSRVVEEIRSKEARVQNLREAFRVQQTHKGEGGPQPEPRAALRLGRLAPKSSSNFSSFWTKH
;
A
#
# COMPACT_ATOMS: atom_id res chain seq x y z
N GLY A 1 -18.34 -66.93 1.41
CA GLY A 1 -17.34 -66.08 0.88
C GLY A 1 -17.88 -64.70 0.83
N SER A 2 -17.60 -63.86 1.85
CA SER A 2 -17.91 -62.43 1.92
C SER A 2 -16.99 -61.70 0.96
N VAL A 3 -17.54 -61.05 -0.05
CA VAL A 3 -16.84 -60.11 -0.91
C VAL A 3 -16.71 -58.82 -0.11
N GLU A 4 -15.54 -58.59 0.45
CA GLU A 4 -15.16 -57.29 0.97
C GLU A 4 -15.13 -56.29 -0.19
N ASN A 5 -16.13 -55.40 -0.26
CA ASN A 5 -16.10 -54.23 -1.07
C ASN A 5 -15.01 -53.31 -0.52
N VAL A 6 -13.80 -53.44 -1.04
CA VAL A 6 -12.77 -52.42 -0.89
C VAL A 6 -13.25 -51.18 -1.67
N SER A 7 -13.93 -50.28 -1.00
CA SER A 7 -14.19 -48.94 -1.49
C SER A 7 -12.81 -48.31 -1.67
N LEU A 8 -12.31 -48.30 -2.90
CA LEU A 8 -11.21 -47.46 -3.31
C LEU A 8 -11.69 -46.02 -3.13
N GLY A 9 -11.41 -45.44 -1.95
CA GLY A 9 -11.74 -44.06 -1.64
C GLY A 9 -11.13 -43.17 -2.71
N SER A 10 -11.97 -42.40 -3.39
CA SER A 10 -11.50 -41.39 -4.34
C SER A 10 -10.46 -40.51 -3.65
N PRO A 11 -9.26 -40.33 -4.25
CA PRO A 11 -8.20 -39.54 -3.62
C PRO A 11 -8.72 -38.15 -3.29
N ASP A 12 -8.34 -37.62 -2.12
CA ASP A 12 -8.72 -36.24 -1.69
C ASP A 12 -8.01 -35.24 -2.56
N VAL A 13 -8.77 -34.50 -3.38
CA VAL A 13 -8.26 -33.47 -4.29
C VAL A 13 -7.53 -32.40 -3.51
N CYS A 14 -7.97 -32.06 -2.29
CA CYS A 14 -7.36 -31.03 -1.49
C CYS A 14 -5.98 -31.43 -0.96
N ASP A 15 -5.78 -32.69 -0.62
CA ASP A 15 -4.46 -33.21 -0.24
C ASP A 15 -3.48 -33.16 -1.42
N ILE A 16 -3.91 -33.60 -2.60
CA ILE A 16 -3.12 -33.51 -3.83
C ILE A 16 -2.75 -32.07 -4.15
N VAL A 17 -3.70 -31.15 -4.06
CA VAL A 17 -3.47 -29.71 -4.32
C VAL A 17 -2.50 -29.12 -3.29
N HIS A 18 -2.65 -29.47 -2.01
CA HIS A 18 -1.74 -29.01 -0.95
C HIS A 18 -0.30 -29.46 -1.25
N HIS A 19 -0.10 -30.75 -1.53
CA HIS A 19 1.22 -31.31 -1.83
C HIS A 19 1.90 -30.61 -3.01
N HIS A 20 1.17 -30.36 -4.10
CA HIS A 20 1.72 -29.65 -5.27
C HIS A 20 1.94 -28.16 -5.01
N ALA A 21 1.04 -27.53 -4.25
CA ALA A 21 1.17 -26.13 -3.91
C ALA A 21 2.41 -25.84 -3.07
N GLU A 22 2.67 -26.71 -2.08
CA GLU A 22 3.86 -26.59 -1.22
C GLU A 22 5.17 -26.77 -2.00
N LYS A 23 5.26 -27.78 -2.87
CA LYS A 23 6.53 -28.17 -3.52
C LYS A 23 6.78 -27.50 -4.86
N HIS A 24 5.73 -27.18 -5.63
CA HIS A 24 5.90 -26.83 -7.04
C HIS A 24 5.33 -25.45 -7.43
N PHE A 25 4.34 -24.92 -6.71
CA PHE A 25 3.66 -23.70 -7.15
C PHE A 25 4.42 -22.39 -6.88
N GLY A 26 5.58 -22.46 -6.23
CA GLY A 26 6.48 -21.29 -6.14
C GLY A 26 6.88 -20.70 -7.50
N VAL A 27 6.80 -21.50 -8.59
CA VAL A 27 7.03 -21.02 -9.96
C VAL A 27 6.03 -19.95 -10.40
N PHE A 28 4.78 -20.02 -9.91
CA PHE A 28 3.76 -19.01 -10.20
C PHE A 28 4.16 -17.62 -9.70
N ILE A 29 4.79 -17.55 -8.52
CA ILE A 29 5.24 -16.28 -7.92
C ILE A 29 6.26 -15.61 -8.84
N LYS A 30 7.30 -16.34 -9.25
CA LYS A 30 8.33 -15.83 -10.17
C LYS A 30 7.73 -15.43 -11.52
N TYR A 31 6.82 -16.25 -12.05
CA TYR A 31 6.17 -15.98 -13.32
C TYR A 31 5.35 -14.69 -13.28
N VAL A 32 4.50 -14.53 -12.27
CA VAL A 32 3.60 -13.38 -12.14
C VAL A 32 4.38 -12.09 -11.89
N ILE A 33 5.44 -12.12 -11.09
CA ILE A 33 6.31 -10.96 -10.85
C ILE A 33 6.94 -10.49 -12.18
N ASN A 34 7.34 -11.41 -13.05
CA ASN A 34 8.00 -11.10 -14.32
C ASN A 34 7.04 -10.83 -15.47
N GLN A 35 5.72 -11.02 -15.30
CA GLN A 35 4.73 -10.89 -16.37
C GLN A 35 4.80 -9.51 -17.06
N ARG A 36 4.92 -8.43 -16.30
CA ARG A 36 5.03 -7.07 -16.84
C ARG A 36 6.24 -6.88 -17.76
N TYR A 37 7.38 -7.49 -17.42
CA TYR A 37 8.57 -7.48 -18.29
C TYR A 37 8.35 -8.29 -19.57
N GLN A 38 7.65 -9.42 -19.46
CA GLN A 38 7.28 -10.24 -20.63
C GLN A 38 6.42 -9.44 -21.58
N GLU A 39 5.38 -8.76 -21.10
CA GLU A 39 4.49 -7.90 -21.89
C GLU A 39 5.24 -6.73 -22.53
N LYS A 40 6.08 -6.03 -21.75
CA LYS A 40 6.89 -4.92 -22.24
C LYS A 40 7.89 -5.37 -23.31
N ASN A 41 8.56 -6.48 -23.10
CA ASN A 41 9.52 -7.03 -24.04
C ASN A 41 8.83 -7.53 -25.32
N TYR A 42 7.69 -8.21 -25.19
CA TYR A 42 6.87 -8.62 -26.32
C TYR A 42 6.45 -7.42 -27.19
N ARG A 43 5.95 -6.35 -26.58
CA ARG A 43 5.57 -5.11 -27.28
C ARG A 43 6.77 -4.51 -28.01
N ARG A 44 7.92 -4.39 -27.35
CA ARG A 44 9.16 -3.90 -27.96
C ARG A 44 9.57 -4.71 -29.18
N ILE A 45 9.56 -6.04 -29.10
CA ILE A 45 9.93 -6.90 -30.23
C ILE A 45 8.93 -6.76 -31.38
N LEU A 46 7.63 -6.61 -31.09
CA LEU A 46 6.61 -6.33 -32.11
C LEU A 46 6.86 -4.99 -32.84
N GLU A 47 7.39 -3.98 -32.15
CA GLU A 47 7.71 -2.68 -32.74
C GLU A 47 8.99 -2.74 -33.59
N GLU A 48 10.02 -3.43 -33.12
CA GLU A 48 11.35 -3.47 -33.72
C GLU A 48 11.48 -4.52 -34.83
N ASN A 49 10.66 -5.57 -34.86
CA ASN A 49 10.82 -6.71 -35.79
C ASN A 49 9.55 -7.00 -36.58
N GLN A 50 9.54 -6.64 -37.85
CA GLN A 50 8.39 -6.82 -38.72
C GLN A 50 8.08 -8.31 -38.95
N THR A 51 9.08 -9.15 -39.19
CA THR A 51 8.89 -10.61 -39.41
C THR A 51 8.24 -11.26 -38.19
N PHE A 52 8.67 -10.89 -36.96
CA PHE A 52 8.06 -11.35 -35.71
C PHE A 52 6.59 -10.91 -35.63
N ARG A 53 6.29 -9.66 -35.95
CA ARG A 53 4.91 -9.11 -35.95
C ARG A 53 4.00 -9.88 -36.91
N GLU A 54 4.46 -10.13 -38.13
CA GLU A 54 3.69 -10.87 -39.13
C GLU A 54 3.47 -12.33 -38.72
N THR A 55 4.50 -12.98 -38.18
CA THR A 55 4.42 -14.34 -37.66
C THR A 55 3.43 -14.44 -36.49
N MET A 56 3.50 -13.51 -35.53
CA MET A 56 2.57 -13.49 -34.38
C MET A 56 1.13 -13.22 -34.85
N ALA A 57 0.91 -12.31 -35.78
CA ALA A 57 -0.40 -12.07 -36.35
C ALA A 57 -0.98 -13.29 -37.11
N ALA A 58 -0.13 -14.09 -37.76
CA ALA A 58 -0.53 -15.35 -38.40
C ALA A 58 -0.89 -16.42 -37.35
N LEU A 59 -0.10 -16.54 -36.28
CA LEU A 59 -0.36 -17.48 -35.17
C LEU A 59 -1.66 -17.14 -34.45
N GLU A 60 -1.93 -15.87 -34.19
CA GLU A 60 -3.14 -15.41 -33.49
C GLU A 60 -4.43 -15.66 -34.33
N ARG A 61 -4.31 -15.75 -35.64
CA ARG A 61 -5.42 -16.13 -36.54
C ARG A 61 -5.69 -17.63 -36.60
N HIS A 62 -4.80 -18.46 -36.06
CA HIS A 62 -4.97 -19.91 -36.12
C HIS A 62 -6.19 -20.37 -35.30
N PRO A 63 -7.06 -21.27 -35.78
CA PRO A 63 -8.30 -21.69 -35.12
C PRO A 63 -8.10 -22.25 -33.71
N ARG A 64 -6.96 -22.90 -33.43
CA ARG A 64 -6.63 -23.43 -32.07
C ARG A 64 -6.50 -22.34 -31.02
N VAL A 65 -6.19 -21.11 -31.40
CA VAL A 65 -6.00 -19.95 -30.49
C VAL A 65 -7.33 -19.37 -30.06
N LYS A 66 -8.42 -19.69 -30.76
CA LYS A 66 -9.80 -19.26 -30.43
C LYS A 66 -9.93 -17.74 -30.29
N GLY A 67 -9.20 -16.98 -31.09
CA GLY A 67 -9.24 -15.50 -31.06
C GLY A 67 -8.52 -14.84 -29.87
N LEU A 68 -7.76 -15.60 -29.10
CA LEU A 68 -6.98 -15.03 -28.01
C LEU A 68 -5.64 -14.47 -28.52
N SER A 69 -5.26 -13.27 -28.06
CA SER A 69 -3.94 -12.71 -28.32
C SER A 69 -2.86 -13.42 -27.51
N PHE A 70 -1.60 -13.31 -27.92
CA PHE A 70 -0.48 -13.83 -27.12
C PHE A 70 -0.45 -13.27 -25.70
N ASN A 71 -0.74 -12.00 -25.50
CA ASN A 71 -0.87 -11.39 -24.18
C ASN A 71 -1.96 -12.05 -23.32
N SER A 72 -3.07 -12.49 -23.93
CA SER A 72 -4.11 -13.24 -23.24
C SER A 72 -3.63 -14.59 -22.72
N PHE A 73 -2.67 -15.22 -23.40
CA PHE A 73 -2.03 -16.44 -22.92
C PHE A 73 -1.06 -16.18 -21.76
N LEU A 74 -0.36 -15.05 -21.78
CA LEU A 74 0.58 -14.70 -20.70
C LEU A 74 -0.10 -14.53 -19.32
N ILE A 75 -1.36 -14.11 -19.27
CA ILE A 75 -2.10 -13.92 -18.00
C ILE A 75 -2.72 -15.25 -17.47
N LEU A 76 -2.83 -16.29 -18.30
CA LEU A 76 -3.50 -17.54 -17.92
C LEU A 76 -2.91 -18.22 -16.67
N PRO A 77 -1.59 -18.26 -16.45
CA PRO A 77 -1.04 -18.87 -15.23
C PRO A 77 -1.53 -18.17 -13.96
N PHE A 78 -1.58 -16.83 -13.93
CA PHE A 78 -2.12 -16.09 -12.78
C PHE A 78 -3.62 -16.35 -12.60
N GLN A 79 -4.39 -16.32 -13.68
CA GLN A 79 -5.81 -16.69 -13.63
C GLN A 79 -6.01 -18.12 -13.14
N ARG A 80 -5.12 -19.05 -13.50
CA ARG A 80 -5.22 -20.45 -13.08
C ARG A 80 -5.03 -20.61 -11.58
N ILE A 81 -4.00 -19.99 -11.00
CA ILE A 81 -3.73 -20.12 -9.57
C ILE A 81 -4.81 -19.45 -8.72
N THR A 82 -5.34 -18.29 -9.15
CA THR A 82 -6.45 -17.62 -8.47
C THR A 82 -7.75 -18.42 -8.55
N LYS A 83 -8.06 -19.00 -9.71
CA LYS A 83 -9.22 -19.90 -9.87
C LYS A 83 -9.09 -21.16 -9.02
N LEU A 84 -7.89 -21.73 -8.90
CA LEU A 84 -7.65 -22.90 -8.07
C LEU A 84 -7.90 -22.57 -6.58
N LYS A 85 -7.45 -21.40 -6.10
CA LYS A 85 -7.78 -20.91 -4.75
C LYS A 85 -9.29 -20.86 -4.52
N LEU A 86 -10.06 -20.27 -5.46
CA LEU A 86 -11.52 -20.18 -5.36
C LEU A 86 -12.20 -21.56 -5.36
N LEU A 87 -11.71 -22.51 -6.17
CA LEU A 87 -12.24 -23.87 -6.18
C LEU A 87 -12.05 -24.57 -4.83
N VAL A 88 -10.84 -24.49 -4.26
CA VAL A 88 -10.55 -25.09 -2.94
C VAL A 88 -11.36 -24.39 -1.85
N GLN A 89 -11.55 -23.08 -1.91
CA GLN A 89 -12.42 -22.34 -0.99
C GLN A 89 -13.87 -22.82 -1.05
N ASN A 90 -14.38 -23.10 -2.26
CA ASN A 90 -15.72 -23.66 -2.42
C ASN A 90 -15.84 -25.09 -1.89
N ILE A 91 -14.80 -25.92 -2.01
CA ILE A 91 -14.75 -27.24 -1.41
C ILE A 91 -14.78 -27.12 0.11
N LEU A 92 -13.94 -26.26 0.69
CA LEU A 92 -13.87 -26.02 2.13
C LEU A 92 -15.25 -25.63 2.69
N LYS A 93 -15.93 -24.64 2.10
CA LYS A 93 -17.30 -24.23 2.51
C LYS A 93 -18.33 -25.35 2.48
N LYS A 94 -18.12 -26.39 1.66
CA LYS A 94 -19.02 -27.54 1.61
C LYS A 94 -18.61 -28.67 2.58
N THR A 95 -17.32 -28.84 2.85
CA THR A 95 -16.82 -29.85 3.82
C THR A 95 -17.09 -29.45 5.26
N GLU A 96 -17.12 -28.15 5.60
CA GLU A 96 -17.55 -27.64 6.92
C GLU A 96 -18.96 -28.14 7.33
N LYS A 97 -19.78 -28.53 6.36
CA LYS A 97 -21.14 -29.06 6.57
C LYS A 97 -21.20 -30.58 6.66
N THR A 98 -20.08 -31.26 6.44
CA THR A 98 -19.99 -32.73 6.45
C THR A 98 -19.08 -33.15 7.59
N SER A 99 -19.47 -34.16 8.38
CA SER A 99 -18.74 -34.63 9.58
C SER A 99 -17.38 -35.31 9.27
N ASN A 100 -16.73 -35.00 8.15
CA ASN A 100 -15.46 -35.61 7.75
C ASN A 100 -14.29 -34.66 8.09
N SER A 101 -13.79 -34.79 9.32
CA SER A 101 -12.71 -33.97 9.88
C SER A 101 -11.40 -34.01 9.07
N GLU A 102 -11.06 -35.12 8.42
CA GLU A 102 -9.82 -35.25 7.65
C GLU A 102 -9.88 -34.46 6.33
N ARG A 103 -10.98 -34.57 5.60
CA ARG A 103 -11.18 -33.80 4.35
C ARG A 103 -11.24 -32.28 4.60
N GLU A 104 -11.84 -31.89 5.71
CA GLU A 104 -11.87 -30.50 6.14
C GLU A 104 -10.45 -29.98 6.45
N ALA A 105 -9.66 -30.75 7.20
CA ALA A 105 -8.27 -30.40 7.52
C ALA A 105 -7.40 -30.27 6.27
N ASN A 106 -7.56 -31.16 5.29
CA ASN A 106 -6.84 -31.09 4.02
C ASN A 106 -7.27 -29.88 3.18
N ALA A 107 -8.57 -29.55 3.16
CA ALA A 107 -9.09 -28.38 2.47
C ALA A 107 -8.56 -27.07 3.10
N ILE A 108 -8.48 -26.99 4.42
CA ILE A 108 -7.89 -25.84 5.15
C ILE A 108 -6.40 -25.67 4.79
N LYS A 109 -5.62 -26.76 4.81
CA LYS A 109 -4.19 -26.71 4.44
C LYS A 109 -4.00 -26.25 3.01
N ALA A 110 -4.73 -26.83 2.06
CA ALA A 110 -4.67 -26.47 0.64
C ALA A 110 -5.05 -25.00 0.42
N TYR A 111 -6.13 -24.54 1.05
CA TYR A 111 -6.58 -23.15 0.95
C TYR A 111 -5.53 -22.18 1.48
N LYS A 112 -4.99 -22.39 2.68
CA LYS A 112 -3.96 -21.54 3.29
C LYS A 112 -2.71 -21.46 2.42
N GLN A 113 -2.26 -22.57 1.86
CA GLN A 113 -1.10 -22.60 0.98
C GLN A 113 -1.32 -21.82 -0.31
N LEU A 114 -2.48 -21.99 -0.96
CA LEU A 114 -2.84 -21.24 -2.17
C LEU A 114 -3.03 -19.75 -1.88
N GLU A 115 -3.62 -19.41 -0.75
CA GLU A 115 -3.77 -18.02 -0.30
C GLU A 115 -2.43 -17.34 -0.10
N GLN A 116 -1.48 -18.02 0.53
CA GLN A 116 -0.11 -17.53 0.69
C GLN A 116 0.57 -17.29 -0.66
N ILE A 117 0.46 -18.21 -1.61
CA ILE A 117 1.04 -18.07 -2.95
C ILE A 117 0.44 -16.88 -3.70
N VAL A 118 -0.89 -16.72 -3.68
CA VAL A 118 -1.56 -15.59 -4.34
C VAL A 118 -1.14 -14.27 -3.68
N LYS A 119 -1.03 -14.24 -2.35
CA LYS A 119 -0.54 -13.07 -1.61
C LYS A 119 0.90 -12.72 -2.01
N GLU A 120 1.79 -13.72 -2.08
CA GLU A 120 3.18 -13.50 -2.49
C GLU A 120 3.29 -13.03 -3.95
N CYS A 121 2.44 -13.51 -4.85
CA CYS A 121 2.33 -12.98 -6.21
C CYS A 121 2.00 -11.48 -6.20
N ASN A 122 0.96 -11.08 -5.46
CA ASN A 122 0.52 -9.68 -5.39
C ASN A 122 1.57 -8.77 -4.73
N ASP A 123 2.17 -9.23 -3.64
CA ASP A 123 3.21 -8.48 -2.92
C ASP A 123 4.48 -8.35 -3.76
N GLY A 124 4.85 -9.40 -4.50
CA GLY A 124 5.98 -9.39 -5.41
C GLY A 124 5.80 -8.40 -6.57
N VAL A 125 4.62 -8.39 -7.20
CA VAL A 125 4.28 -7.42 -8.27
C VAL A 125 4.31 -5.99 -7.72
N ARG A 126 3.72 -5.75 -6.55
CA ARG A 126 3.74 -4.44 -5.90
C ARG A 126 5.16 -3.97 -5.62
N LYS A 127 6.01 -4.84 -5.07
CA LYS A 127 7.42 -4.54 -4.80
C LYS A 127 8.18 -4.22 -6.08
N MET A 128 7.94 -4.98 -7.14
CA MET A 128 8.57 -4.76 -8.46
C MET A 128 8.16 -3.39 -9.04
N ASN A 129 6.87 -3.06 -9.04
CA ASN A 129 6.37 -1.78 -9.52
C ASN A 129 7.00 -0.61 -8.75
N ARG A 130 7.10 -0.71 -7.42
CA ARG A 130 7.76 0.29 -6.59
C ARG A 130 9.23 0.46 -6.93
N THR A 131 9.94 -0.63 -7.18
CA THR A 131 11.36 -0.57 -7.57
C THR A 131 11.54 0.07 -8.94
N GLU A 132 10.71 -0.26 -9.93
CA GLU A 132 10.74 0.38 -11.25
C GLU A 132 10.45 1.88 -11.17
N GLU A 133 9.50 2.29 -10.34
CA GLU A 133 9.20 3.70 -10.11
C GLU A 133 10.39 4.44 -9.51
N LEU A 134 11.06 3.87 -8.50
CA LEU A 134 12.27 4.45 -7.92
C LEU A 134 13.41 4.59 -8.96
N ILE A 135 13.61 3.58 -9.81
CA ILE A 135 14.60 3.62 -10.90
C ILE A 135 14.25 4.74 -11.88
N SER A 136 12.98 4.88 -12.25
CA SER A 136 12.51 5.93 -13.13
C SER A 136 12.77 7.32 -12.54
N ILE A 137 12.46 7.51 -11.26
CA ILE A 137 12.69 8.78 -10.55
C ILE A 137 14.20 9.07 -10.50
N GLU A 138 15.03 8.11 -10.08
CA GLU A 138 16.48 8.30 -9.94
C GLU A 138 17.14 8.78 -11.25
N LYS A 139 16.70 8.26 -12.39
CA LYS A 139 17.18 8.69 -13.72
C LYS A 139 16.89 10.16 -14.05
N THR A 140 15.85 10.73 -13.44
CA THR A 140 15.46 12.12 -13.65
C THR A 140 16.11 13.09 -12.67
N LEU A 141 16.80 12.58 -11.63
CA LEU A 141 17.39 13.40 -10.59
C LEU A 141 18.85 13.78 -10.88
N GLU A 142 19.21 15.02 -10.52
CA GLU A 142 20.58 15.52 -10.51
C GLU A 142 20.97 16.02 -9.12
N PHE A 143 22.10 15.57 -8.60
CA PHE A 143 22.64 15.95 -7.30
C PHE A 143 23.85 16.85 -7.49
N LYS A 144 23.90 18.01 -6.79
CA LYS A 144 25.03 18.94 -6.87
C LYS A 144 26.22 18.55 -5.99
N SER A 145 25.97 17.96 -4.83
CA SER A 145 27.03 17.66 -3.86
C SER A 145 26.97 16.21 -3.37
N LYS A 146 26.07 15.91 -2.46
CA LYS A 146 25.90 14.55 -1.90
C LYS A 146 24.75 13.84 -2.61
N SER A 147 25.06 12.72 -3.23
CA SER A 147 24.02 11.84 -3.77
C SER A 147 23.35 11.08 -2.62
N VAL A 148 22.01 11.12 -2.60
CA VAL A 148 21.21 10.30 -1.70
C VAL A 148 20.73 9.08 -2.49
N PRO A 149 21.02 7.85 -2.06
CA PRO A 149 20.53 6.66 -2.74
C PRO A 149 19.00 6.61 -2.68
N ILE A 150 18.37 6.54 -3.84
CA ILE A 150 16.90 6.54 -3.96
C ILE A 150 16.37 5.10 -3.97
N ILE A 151 17.04 4.20 -4.70
CA ILE A 151 16.60 2.81 -4.84
C ILE A 151 16.84 2.06 -3.54
N SER A 152 15.77 1.53 -2.95
CA SER A 152 15.81 0.68 -1.76
C SER A 152 14.62 -0.27 -1.74
N HIS A 153 14.84 -1.49 -1.27
CA HIS A 153 13.76 -2.49 -1.12
C HIS A 153 12.65 -2.09 -0.14
N SER A 154 12.96 -1.21 0.80
CA SER A 154 12.01 -0.72 1.81
C SER A 154 11.45 0.67 1.49
N ARG A 155 11.77 1.24 0.33
CA ARG A 155 11.29 2.57 -0.08
C ARG A 155 10.22 2.47 -1.14
N TRP A 156 9.24 3.35 -1.06
CA TRP A 156 8.22 3.56 -2.09
C TRP A 156 7.79 5.03 -2.09
N LEU A 157 7.29 5.48 -3.23
CA LEU A 157 6.75 6.82 -3.38
C LEU A 157 5.40 6.90 -2.65
N VAL A 158 5.22 7.97 -1.86
CA VAL A 158 3.97 8.30 -1.15
C VAL A 158 3.21 9.38 -1.89
N LYS A 159 3.92 10.45 -2.29
CA LYS A 159 3.36 11.57 -3.05
C LYS A 159 4.44 12.28 -3.83
N LYS A 160 4.10 12.81 -5.00
CA LYS A 160 4.95 13.71 -5.78
C LYS A 160 4.09 14.82 -6.36
N GLY A 161 4.68 15.97 -6.64
CA GLY A 161 3.94 17.06 -7.27
C GLY A 161 4.69 18.37 -7.28
N GLU A 162 4.14 19.29 -8.09
CA GLU A 162 4.64 20.66 -8.21
C GLU A 162 4.15 21.52 -7.06
N VAL A 163 5.03 22.39 -6.59
CA VAL A 163 4.73 23.39 -5.55
C VAL A 163 5.52 24.68 -5.85
N GLN A 164 5.21 25.76 -5.13
CA GLN A 164 5.98 26.97 -5.18
C GLN A 164 6.71 27.17 -3.84
N LEU A 165 8.04 27.29 -3.87
CA LEU A 165 8.80 27.72 -2.71
C LEU A 165 8.75 29.25 -2.62
N MET A 166 8.34 29.76 -1.46
CA MET A 166 8.32 31.20 -1.21
C MET A 166 9.62 31.59 -0.55
N THR A 167 10.31 32.56 -1.13
CA THR A 167 11.50 33.18 -0.51
C THR A 167 11.08 34.48 0.13
N GLY A 168 11.33 34.63 1.44
CA GLY A 168 11.10 35.87 2.15
C GLY A 168 11.94 37.02 1.58
N PRO A 169 11.51 38.29 1.74
CA PRO A 169 12.25 39.43 1.26
C PRO A 169 13.64 39.50 1.94
N LYS A 170 14.69 39.30 1.16
CA LYS A 170 16.06 39.55 1.63
C LYS A 170 16.21 41.05 1.84
N SER A 171 16.57 41.45 3.05
CA SER A 171 16.69 42.86 3.49
C SER A 171 17.85 43.64 2.86
N ASN A 172 18.37 43.28 1.70
CA ASN A 172 19.47 43.98 1.05
C ASN A 172 18.97 44.89 -0.07
N ARG A 173 19.29 46.18 0.06
CA ARG A 173 18.90 47.32 -0.79
C ARG A 173 19.28 47.25 -2.28
N THR A 174 19.88 46.14 -2.76
CA THR A 174 20.33 45.98 -4.15
C THR A 174 19.75 44.77 -4.86
N ALA A 175 18.77 44.10 -4.28
CA ALA A 175 18.16 42.91 -4.92
C ALA A 175 17.21 43.37 -6.05
N ARG A 176 17.67 43.29 -7.31
CA ARG A 176 16.77 43.09 -8.46
C ARG A 176 15.65 42.13 -8.07
N LYS A 177 14.38 42.50 -8.38
CA LYS A 177 13.14 41.75 -8.11
C LYS A 177 13.41 40.22 -7.98
N SER A 178 13.74 39.74 -6.77
CA SER A 178 13.87 38.34 -6.52
C SER A 178 12.47 37.79 -6.68
N LYS A 179 12.30 36.78 -7.56
CA LYS A 179 11.02 36.12 -7.74
C LYS A 179 10.58 35.61 -6.38
N LEU A 180 9.48 36.15 -5.87
CA LEU A 180 8.91 35.77 -4.57
C LEU A 180 8.58 34.25 -4.54
N HIS A 181 8.34 33.69 -5.71
CA HIS A 181 7.96 32.28 -5.91
C HIS A 181 8.98 31.58 -6.81
N GLN A 182 9.50 30.46 -6.36
CA GLN A 182 10.37 29.57 -7.13
C GLN A 182 9.66 28.26 -7.35
N PRO A 183 9.43 27.84 -8.62
CA PRO A 183 8.84 26.54 -8.89
C PRO A 183 9.75 25.42 -8.35
N ALA A 184 9.15 24.47 -7.68
CA ALA A 184 9.80 23.30 -7.14
C ALA A 184 8.93 22.05 -7.37
N PHE A 185 9.57 20.91 -7.27
CA PHE A 185 8.90 19.62 -7.35
C PHE A 185 9.32 18.78 -6.14
N LEU A 186 8.34 18.24 -5.44
CA LEU A 186 8.56 17.42 -4.25
C LEU A 186 8.41 15.94 -4.60
N TYR A 187 9.34 15.12 -4.10
CA TYR A 187 9.22 13.67 -4.07
C TYR A 187 9.20 13.22 -2.60
N LEU A 188 8.06 12.77 -2.13
CA LEU A 188 7.92 12.22 -0.79
C LEU A 188 7.85 10.69 -0.86
N PHE A 189 8.83 10.06 -0.25
CA PHE A 189 8.86 8.62 -0.02
C PHE A 189 8.41 8.29 1.41
N ASN A 190 8.18 7.02 1.69
CA ASN A 190 7.81 6.56 3.03
C ASN A 190 8.83 6.92 4.12
N ASN A 191 10.10 7.13 3.76
CA ASN A 191 11.20 7.43 4.70
C ASN A 191 12.07 8.64 4.32
N LEU A 192 11.81 9.31 3.20
CA LEU A 192 12.64 10.39 2.67
C LEU A 192 11.77 11.44 1.98
N LEU A 193 12.13 12.71 2.08
CA LEU A 193 11.64 13.80 1.24
C LEU A 193 12.80 14.36 0.41
N LEU A 194 12.55 14.63 -0.88
CA LEU A 194 13.40 15.43 -1.73
C LEU A 194 12.67 16.70 -2.13
N ILE A 195 13.33 17.84 -1.98
CA ILE A 195 12.92 19.12 -2.59
C ILE A 195 13.79 19.32 -3.81
N THR A 196 13.16 19.45 -4.97
CA THR A 196 13.86 19.61 -6.24
C THR A 196 13.38 20.84 -7.00
N LYS A 197 14.13 21.28 -7.98
CA LYS A 197 13.70 22.29 -8.94
C LYS A 197 13.84 21.75 -10.37
N PRO A 198 12.96 22.16 -11.30
CA PRO A 198 13.11 21.82 -12.71
C PRO A 198 14.45 22.32 -13.26
N SER A 199 15.14 21.49 -14.04
CA SER A 199 16.43 21.79 -14.70
C SER A 199 16.45 21.08 -16.06
N GLY A 200 15.89 21.71 -17.10
CA GLY A 200 15.67 21.07 -18.40
C GLY A 200 14.72 19.89 -18.29
N GLU A 201 15.14 18.74 -18.77
CA GLU A 201 14.37 17.48 -18.68
C GLU A 201 14.54 16.75 -17.33
N LYS A 202 15.36 17.31 -16.42
CA LYS A 202 15.69 16.69 -15.14
C LYS A 202 15.26 17.58 -13.97
N PHE A 203 15.40 17.04 -12.77
CA PHE A 203 15.11 17.70 -11.51
C PHE A 203 16.38 17.77 -10.66
N GLN A 204 16.84 19.00 -10.40
CA GLN A 204 17.99 19.23 -9.52
C GLN A 204 17.55 19.17 -8.06
N VAL A 205 18.15 18.28 -7.29
CA VAL A 205 17.90 18.17 -5.85
C VAL A 205 18.49 19.41 -5.14
N LEU A 206 17.62 20.12 -4.43
CA LEU A 206 17.97 21.30 -3.63
C LEU A 206 18.27 20.89 -2.19
N ASP A 207 17.42 20.03 -1.62
CA ASP A 207 17.53 19.59 -0.23
C ASP A 207 16.86 18.23 -0.05
N SER A 208 17.21 17.53 1.02
CA SER A 208 16.58 16.26 1.40
C SER A 208 16.59 16.06 2.91
N ALA A 209 15.57 15.36 3.42
CA ALA A 209 15.50 15.02 4.83
C ALA A 209 14.77 13.69 5.03
N ALA A 210 15.12 12.98 6.10
CA ALA A 210 14.35 11.83 6.54
C ALA A 210 12.92 12.27 6.93
N ARG A 211 11.90 11.50 6.52
CA ARG A 211 10.50 11.85 6.79
C ARG A 211 10.20 12.04 8.28
N ALA A 212 10.88 11.31 9.16
CA ALA A 212 10.75 11.47 10.61
C ALA A 212 11.18 12.86 11.12
N MET A 213 12.05 13.56 10.37
CA MET A 213 12.57 14.88 10.69
C MET A 213 11.71 16.04 10.16
N LEU A 214 10.56 15.73 9.56
CA LEU A 214 9.67 16.73 8.99
C LEU A 214 8.62 17.17 10.01
N ARG A 215 8.31 18.47 10.00
CA ARG A 215 7.20 19.08 10.73
C ARG A 215 6.50 20.06 9.81
N THR A 216 5.18 20.08 9.81
CA THR A 216 4.37 21.00 9.03
C THR A 216 3.56 21.88 9.96
N GLU A 217 3.41 23.15 9.58
CA GLU A 217 2.53 24.11 10.27
C GLU A 217 1.64 24.76 9.22
N ASP A 218 0.36 24.82 9.51
CA ASP A 218 -0.62 25.49 8.66
C ASP A 218 -0.52 26.99 8.83
N HIS A 219 -0.75 27.72 7.73
CA HIS A 219 -0.96 29.14 7.75
C HIS A 219 -2.40 29.43 7.35
N GLU A 220 -3.13 30.14 8.23
CA GLU A 220 -4.45 30.64 7.88
C GLU A 220 -4.34 31.63 6.71
N ASP A 221 -5.26 31.51 5.75
CA ASP A 221 -5.29 32.35 4.55
C ASP A 221 -5.70 33.80 4.87
N GLN A 222 -4.80 34.55 5.50
CA GLN A 222 -5.05 35.94 5.88
C GLN A 222 -5.00 36.96 4.70
N SER A 223 -4.51 36.50 3.53
CA SER A 223 -4.47 37.34 2.31
C SER A 223 -4.37 36.47 1.06
N LYS A 224 -4.80 36.97 -0.12
CA LYS A 224 -4.62 36.28 -1.40
C LYS A 224 -3.18 35.87 -1.72
N LEU A 225 -2.20 36.58 -1.16
CA LEU A 225 -0.77 36.31 -1.37
C LEU A 225 -0.28 35.09 -0.56
N LEU A 226 -0.94 34.76 0.54
CA LEU A 226 -0.63 33.62 1.41
C LEU A 226 -1.66 32.50 1.29
N ALA A 227 -2.54 32.57 0.29
CA ALA A 227 -3.51 31.51 0.04
C ALA A 227 -2.80 30.17 -0.24
N ASN A 228 -3.29 29.10 0.38
CA ASN A 228 -2.81 27.72 0.24
C ASN A 228 -1.31 27.54 0.63
N VAL A 229 -0.83 28.30 1.61
CA VAL A 229 0.56 28.24 2.10
C VAL A 229 0.63 27.42 3.37
N PHE A 230 1.68 26.61 3.50
CA PHE A 230 2.08 25.97 4.75
C PHE A 230 3.59 26.04 4.93
N THR A 231 4.04 25.93 6.17
CA THR A 231 5.46 25.85 6.50
C THR A 231 5.91 24.41 6.66
N LEU A 232 7.01 24.07 6.01
CA LEU A 232 7.71 22.80 6.20
C LEU A 232 9.02 23.08 6.93
N LYS A 233 9.16 22.54 8.12
CA LYS A 233 10.40 22.57 8.91
C LYS A 233 11.07 21.20 8.82
N MET A 234 12.31 21.20 8.34
CA MET A 234 13.23 20.07 8.45
C MET A 234 14.04 20.25 9.73
N LEU A 235 13.90 19.35 10.69
CA LEU A 235 14.68 19.38 11.94
C LEU A 235 16.16 19.11 11.67
N GLU A 236 16.40 18.20 10.71
CA GLU A 236 17.72 17.85 10.20
C GLU A 236 17.61 17.51 8.71
N ASN A 237 18.42 18.13 7.87
CA ASN A 237 18.52 17.86 6.44
C ASN A 237 19.80 17.05 6.10
N GLN A 238 20.09 16.87 4.80
CA GLN A 238 21.29 16.17 4.32
C GLN A 238 22.62 16.75 4.82
N ASP A 239 22.65 18.05 5.16
CA ASP A 239 23.82 18.76 5.67
C ASP A 239 23.85 18.83 7.21
N LYS A 240 22.99 18.05 7.87
CA LYS A 240 22.80 18.02 9.34
C LYS A 240 22.43 19.39 9.94
N SER A 241 21.79 20.23 9.16
CA SER A 241 21.28 21.53 9.57
C SER A 241 19.75 21.56 9.55
N SER A 242 19.15 22.48 10.31
CA SER A 242 17.72 22.71 10.23
C SER A 242 17.42 23.65 9.05
N ALA A 243 16.30 23.37 8.36
CA ALA A 243 15.84 24.20 7.25
C ALA A 243 14.34 24.47 7.39
N LEU A 244 13.92 25.65 6.89
CA LEU A 244 12.53 26.08 6.90
C LEU A 244 12.14 26.51 5.48
N TYR A 245 11.04 25.94 4.99
CA TYR A 245 10.47 26.23 3.68
C TYR A 245 9.03 26.69 3.84
N MET A 246 8.68 27.81 3.21
CA MET A 246 7.29 28.19 2.97
C MET A 246 6.88 27.64 1.61
N ILE A 247 5.84 26.82 1.60
CA ILE A 247 5.39 26.09 0.42
C ILE A 247 3.98 26.54 0.09
N GLN A 248 3.77 27.00 -1.13
CA GLN A 248 2.45 27.32 -1.68
C GLN A 248 2.03 26.26 -2.67
N THR A 249 0.77 25.84 -2.58
CA THR A 249 0.12 24.87 -3.46
C THR A 249 -0.96 25.53 -4.31
N SER A 250 -1.48 24.80 -5.30
CA SER A 250 -2.48 25.31 -6.25
C SER A 250 -3.88 25.43 -5.64
N SER A 251 -4.18 24.64 -4.59
CA SER A 251 -5.51 24.59 -3.95
C SER A 251 -5.41 24.23 -2.47
N VAL A 252 -6.52 24.41 -1.76
CA VAL A 252 -6.65 24.03 -0.34
C VAL A 252 -6.50 22.52 -0.17
N SER A 253 -7.11 21.73 -1.05
CA SER A 253 -6.99 20.27 -1.01
C SER A 253 -5.54 19.83 -1.20
N GLU A 254 -4.81 20.40 -2.16
CA GLU A 254 -3.39 20.11 -2.33
C GLU A 254 -2.56 20.48 -1.10
N LYS A 255 -2.84 21.62 -0.47
CA LYS A 255 -2.17 22.01 0.80
C LYS A 255 -2.37 20.92 1.87
N LEU A 256 -3.62 20.53 2.12
CA LEU A 256 -3.94 19.55 3.14
C LEU A 256 -3.40 18.16 2.79
N ARG A 257 -3.49 17.73 1.54
CA ARG A 257 -2.91 16.48 1.05
C ARG A 257 -1.40 16.42 1.31
N TRP A 258 -0.67 17.53 1.02
CA TRP A 258 0.76 17.61 1.33
C TRP A 258 1.04 17.60 2.82
N MET A 259 0.30 18.35 3.62
CA MET A 259 0.48 18.38 5.07
C MET A 259 0.24 17.00 5.69
N HIS A 260 -0.81 16.30 5.30
CA HIS A 260 -1.08 14.93 5.73
C HIS A 260 0.03 13.96 5.30
N ALA A 261 0.46 14.02 4.05
CA ALA A 261 1.49 13.14 3.54
C ALA A 261 2.85 13.37 4.22
N LEU A 262 3.22 14.63 4.49
CA LEU A 262 4.48 15.02 5.14
C LEU A 262 4.50 14.70 6.63
N THR A 263 3.33 14.71 7.30
CA THR A 263 3.24 14.39 8.72
C THR A 263 3.54 12.90 8.92
N PRO A 264 4.56 12.53 9.72
CA PRO A 264 4.83 11.14 10.01
C PRO A 264 3.62 10.51 10.69
N ASN A 265 3.18 9.33 10.22
CA ASN A 265 2.18 8.55 10.94
C ASN A 265 2.70 8.28 12.35
N ARG A 266 2.28 9.08 13.32
CA ARG A 266 2.42 8.70 14.71
C ARG A 266 1.59 7.42 14.85
N ARG A 267 2.24 6.29 15.09
CA ARG A 267 1.56 5.13 15.63
C ARG A 267 0.97 5.62 16.95
N THR A 268 -0.28 6.00 16.96
CA THR A 268 -1.06 6.19 18.18
C THR A 268 -1.16 4.80 18.82
N ARG A 269 -0.15 4.44 19.60
CA ARG A 269 -0.30 3.45 20.65
C ARG A 269 -1.32 4.06 21.60
N PHE A 270 -2.38 3.32 21.85
CA PHE A 270 -3.53 3.69 22.69
C PHE A 270 -4.63 4.48 21.97
N MET A 271 -5.40 3.74 21.17
CA MET A 271 -6.84 3.85 21.30
C MET A 271 -7.23 2.97 22.50
N PRO A 272 -7.81 3.50 23.58
CA PRO A 272 -8.41 2.66 24.62
C PRO A 272 -9.51 1.84 23.94
N SER A 273 -9.41 0.52 23.99
CA SER A 273 -10.54 -0.37 23.70
C SER A 273 -11.63 -0.08 24.72
N GLY A 274 -12.57 0.79 24.40
CA GLY A 274 -13.67 1.12 25.31
C GLY A 274 -14.13 2.57 25.33
N ALA A 275 -13.40 3.49 24.72
CA ALA A 275 -13.91 4.84 24.54
C ALA A 275 -15.01 4.82 23.45
N HIS A 276 -16.19 5.25 23.82
CA HIS A 276 -17.40 5.50 23.07
C HIS A 276 -17.16 5.49 21.56
N GLN A 277 -17.93 4.62 20.86
CA GLN A 277 -18.05 4.69 19.39
C GLN A 277 -18.57 6.10 19.07
N GLU A 278 -17.66 7.02 18.83
CA GLU A 278 -18.00 8.35 18.36
C GLU A 278 -18.75 8.18 17.04
N ASP A 279 -19.86 8.88 16.93
CA ASP A 279 -20.69 8.90 15.73
C ASP A 279 -19.95 9.68 14.65
N PHE A 280 -19.04 9.00 13.95
CA PHE A 280 -18.31 9.59 12.84
C PHE A 280 -19.25 9.83 11.65
N PRO A 281 -19.15 10.99 10.98
CA PRO A 281 -19.78 11.18 9.69
C PRO A 281 -19.34 10.07 8.73
N GLN A 282 -20.30 9.47 8.03
CA GLN A 282 -20.03 8.43 7.04
C GLN A 282 -20.57 8.82 5.68
N VAL A 283 -19.85 8.38 4.65
CA VAL A 283 -20.27 8.54 3.26
C VAL A 283 -20.25 7.19 2.56
N GLN A 284 -21.18 7.01 1.62
CA GLN A 284 -21.26 5.80 0.79
C GLN A 284 -20.89 6.14 -0.65
N CYS A 285 -20.07 5.30 -1.26
CA CYS A 285 -19.71 5.42 -2.66
C CYS A 285 -20.91 5.12 -3.56
N ILE A 286 -21.27 6.06 -4.43
CA ILE A 286 -22.35 5.96 -5.40
C ILE A 286 -21.85 5.86 -6.84
N MET A 287 -20.58 6.16 -7.07
CA MET A 287 -19.94 6.07 -8.39
C MET A 287 -18.48 5.62 -8.21
N SER A 288 -18.07 4.55 -8.90
CA SER A 288 -16.73 4.01 -8.80
C SER A 288 -15.66 5.04 -9.16
N TYR A 289 -14.58 5.03 -8.40
CA TYR A 289 -13.43 5.91 -8.56
C TYR A 289 -12.13 5.12 -8.54
N SER A 290 -11.24 5.37 -9.51
CA SER A 290 -9.89 4.82 -9.53
C SER A 290 -8.90 5.88 -9.07
N ALA A 291 -8.08 5.56 -8.08
CA ALA A 291 -7.03 6.45 -7.59
C ALA A 291 -6.07 6.85 -8.73
N GLN A 292 -5.81 8.15 -8.85
CA GLN A 292 -4.92 8.74 -9.85
C GLN A 292 -3.54 9.03 -9.26
N GLU A 293 -3.50 9.37 -7.98
CA GLU A 293 -2.28 9.69 -7.24
C GLU A 293 -2.07 8.70 -6.08
N PRO A 294 -0.82 8.56 -5.58
CA PRO A 294 -0.49 7.59 -4.53
C PRO A 294 -1.17 7.82 -3.17
N ASP A 295 -1.65 9.04 -2.90
CA ASP A 295 -2.34 9.43 -1.68
C ASP A 295 -3.87 9.33 -1.80
N GLU A 296 -4.38 8.93 -2.96
CA GLU A 296 -5.79 8.68 -3.19
C GLU A 296 -6.15 7.23 -2.89
N THR A 297 -7.41 6.99 -2.58
CA THR A 297 -7.97 5.66 -2.46
C THR A 297 -9.00 5.41 -3.55
N ALA A 298 -8.97 4.23 -4.14
CA ALA A 298 -10.03 3.80 -5.04
C ALA A 298 -11.31 3.53 -4.23
N ALA A 299 -12.45 3.74 -4.85
CA ALA A 299 -13.75 3.51 -4.24
C ALA A 299 -14.65 2.74 -5.22
N GLU A 300 -15.29 1.69 -4.74
CA GLU A 300 -16.28 0.93 -5.50
C GLU A 300 -17.71 1.28 -5.00
N ILE A 301 -18.69 1.15 -5.89
CA ILE A 301 -20.09 1.41 -5.52
C ILE A 301 -20.47 0.54 -4.32
N GLY A 302 -20.99 1.18 -3.27
CA GLY A 302 -21.36 0.53 -2.02
C GLY A 302 -20.31 0.58 -0.94
N ASP A 303 -19.05 0.94 -1.23
CA ASP A 303 -18.04 1.18 -0.21
C ASP A 303 -18.49 2.26 0.76
N VAL A 304 -18.24 2.04 2.05
CA VAL A 304 -18.53 2.99 3.11
C VAL A 304 -17.24 3.49 3.74
N PHE A 305 -17.14 4.81 3.87
CA PHE A 305 -15.99 5.48 4.47
C PHE A 305 -16.40 6.26 5.71
N ASN A 306 -15.60 6.18 6.78
CA ASN A 306 -15.64 7.20 7.84
C ASN A 306 -14.98 8.46 7.29
N LEU A 307 -15.71 9.58 7.28
CA LEU A 307 -15.19 10.85 6.80
C LEU A 307 -14.26 11.45 7.85
N LEU A 308 -13.01 11.69 7.48
CA LEU A 308 -11.99 12.26 8.35
C LEU A 308 -11.82 13.76 8.10
N GLU A 309 -11.88 14.18 6.84
CA GLU A 309 -11.70 15.57 6.44
C GLU A 309 -12.45 15.85 5.12
N GLN A 310 -12.91 17.09 4.95
CA GLN A 310 -13.56 17.58 3.74
C GLN A 310 -13.01 18.95 3.38
N THR A 311 -12.74 19.16 2.09
CA THR A 311 -12.26 20.45 1.57
C THR A 311 -13.33 21.14 0.76
N ASN A 312 -13.26 22.49 0.70
CA ASN A 312 -14.23 23.30 -0.01
C ASN A 312 -14.14 23.18 -1.55
N ASP A 313 -13.02 22.64 -2.05
CA ASP A 313 -12.75 22.41 -3.47
C ASP A 313 -13.16 20.99 -3.94
N GLY A 314 -13.94 20.26 -3.11
CA GLY A 314 -14.62 19.04 -3.50
C GLY A 314 -13.84 17.75 -3.30
N TRP A 315 -12.88 17.73 -2.37
CA TRP A 315 -12.17 16.51 -1.96
C TRP A 315 -12.55 16.10 -0.54
N MET A 316 -12.51 14.80 -0.30
CA MET A 316 -12.74 14.18 1.00
C MET A 316 -11.61 13.22 1.33
N MET A 317 -11.17 13.21 2.60
CA MET A 317 -10.30 12.18 3.17
C MET A 317 -11.14 11.24 4.01
N GLY A 318 -11.04 9.94 3.73
CA GLY A 318 -11.81 8.94 4.46
C GLY A 318 -11.02 7.68 4.78
N GLU A 319 -11.54 6.91 5.74
CA GLU A 319 -11.09 5.56 6.06
C GLU A 319 -12.18 4.57 5.66
N ARG A 320 -11.89 3.71 4.70
CA ARG A 320 -12.82 2.67 4.24
C ARG A 320 -13.07 1.64 5.36
N LEU A 321 -14.33 1.30 5.59
CA LEU A 321 -14.70 0.52 6.77
C LEU A 321 -14.19 -0.92 6.75
N HIS A 322 -14.17 -1.58 5.59
CA HIS A 322 -13.89 -3.02 5.52
C HIS A 322 -12.41 -3.39 5.62
N ASP A 323 -11.50 -2.57 5.10
CA ASP A 323 -10.04 -2.84 5.06
C ASP A 323 -9.17 -1.78 5.75
N LYS A 324 -9.79 -0.69 6.23
CA LYS A 324 -9.14 0.45 6.90
C LYS A 324 -8.15 1.21 6.01
N GLU A 325 -8.28 1.07 4.70
CA GLU A 325 -7.53 1.87 3.75
C GLU A 325 -7.94 3.34 3.85
N ARG A 326 -6.94 4.23 3.91
CA ARG A 326 -7.14 5.67 4.02
C ARG A 326 -6.61 6.36 2.79
N GLY A 327 -7.36 7.32 2.30
CA GLY A 327 -6.92 8.14 1.17
C GLY A 327 -7.94 9.21 0.79
N TRP A 328 -7.52 10.02 -0.18
CA TRP A 328 -8.36 11.07 -0.73
C TRP A 328 -9.20 10.55 -1.88
N PHE A 329 -10.42 11.08 -2.00
CA PHE A 329 -11.34 10.82 -3.11
C PHE A 329 -12.23 12.05 -3.37
N PRO A 330 -12.74 12.23 -4.59
CA PRO A 330 -13.63 13.35 -4.91
C PRO A 330 -14.99 13.22 -4.20
N SER A 331 -15.51 14.31 -3.64
CA SER A 331 -16.80 14.34 -2.95
C SER A 331 -17.99 13.95 -3.86
N ARG A 332 -17.86 14.17 -5.18
CA ARG A 332 -18.90 13.84 -6.17
C ARG A 332 -19.18 12.34 -6.33
N VAL A 333 -18.26 11.47 -5.87
CA VAL A 333 -18.40 10.02 -6.01
C VAL A 333 -19.08 9.37 -4.80
N VAL A 334 -19.40 10.15 -3.77
CA VAL A 334 -19.99 9.66 -2.53
C VAL A 334 -21.21 10.46 -2.13
N GLU A 335 -22.07 9.86 -1.30
CA GLU A 335 -23.23 10.47 -0.68
C GLU A 335 -23.17 10.31 0.85
N GLU A 336 -23.61 11.31 1.60
CA GLU A 336 -23.60 11.30 3.06
C GLU A 336 -24.66 10.35 3.62
N ILE A 337 -24.28 9.51 4.56
CA ILE A 337 -25.17 8.63 5.32
C ILE A 337 -25.73 9.42 6.51
N ARG A 338 -26.92 9.99 6.35
CA ARG A 338 -27.55 10.87 7.36
C ARG A 338 -28.08 10.10 8.58
N SER A 339 -28.58 8.87 8.41
CA SER A 339 -29.13 8.09 9.51
C SER A 339 -28.03 7.62 10.46
N LYS A 340 -28.17 7.99 11.72
CA LYS A 340 -27.27 7.54 12.80
C LYS A 340 -27.32 6.02 12.99
N GLU A 341 -28.53 5.45 12.88
CA GLU A 341 -28.76 4.01 12.99
C GLU A 341 -28.01 3.26 11.88
N ALA A 342 -28.04 3.76 10.65
CA ALA A 342 -27.32 3.19 9.52
C ALA A 342 -25.80 3.26 9.74
N ARG A 343 -25.27 4.40 10.23
CA ARG A 343 -23.83 4.53 10.55
C ARG A 343 -23.38 3.55 11.62
N VAL A 344 -24.16 3.39 12.68
CA VAL A 344 -23.86 2.41 13.74
C VAL A 344 -23.94 0.98 13.22
N GLN A 345 -24.91 0.68 12.36
CA GLN A 345 -25.04 -0.66 11.75
C GLN A 345 -23.84 -0.98 10.86
N ASN A 346 -23.39 -0.04 10.04
CA ASN A 346 -22.21 -0.19 9.18
C ASN A 346 -20.94 -0.49 10.01
N LEU A 347 -20.75 0.21 11.13
CA LEU A 347 -19.61 -0.05 12.04
C LEU A 347 -19.67 -1.44 12.67
N ARG A 348 -20.85 -1.88 13.10
CA ARG A 348 -21.05 -3.22 13.67
C ARG A 348 -20.76 -4.31 12.64
N GLU A 349 -21.22 -4.14 11.40
CA GLU A 349 -21.00 -5.09 10.32
C GLU A 349 -19.51 -5.16 9.94
N ALA A 350 -18.85 -4.02 9.78
CA ALA A 350 -17.42 -3.96 9.52
C ALA A 350 -16.60 -4.63 10.63
N PHE A 351 -16.98 -4.41 11.89
CA PHE A 351 -16.32 -5.04 13.03
C PHE A 351 -16.54 -6.56 13.06
N ARG A 352 -17.73 -7.03 12.74
CA ARG A 352 -18.05 -8.45 12.64
C ARG A 352 -17.24 -9.15 11.55
N VAL A 353 -17.16 -8.53 10.36
CA VAL A 353 -16.34 -9.05 9.25
C VAL A 353 -14.86 -9.14 9.63
N GLN A 354 -14.33 -8.13 10.33
CA GLN A 354 -12.93 -8.16 10.79
C GLN A 354 -12.68 -9.21 11.87
N GLN A 355 -13.64 -9.52 12.73
CA GLN A 355 -13.51 -10.60 13.72
C GLN A 355 -13.54 -11.98 13.09
N THR A 356 -14.39 -12.21 12.09
CA THR A 356 -14.40 -13.48 11.34
C THR A 356 -13.06 -13.74 10.64
N HIS A 357 -12.39 -12.69 10.15
CA HIS A 357 -11.05 -12.82 9.59
C HIS A 357 -9.94 -13.00 10.64
N LYS A 358 -10.14 -12.58 11.90
CA LYS A 358 -9.19 -12.77 13.00
C LYS A 358 -9.39 -14.08 13.76
N GLY A 359 -10.59 -14.64 13.76
CA GLY A 359 -10.92 -15.90 14.44
C GLY A 359 -10.33 -17.15 13.79
N GLU A 360 -9.80 -17.05 12.57
CA GLU A 360 -9.17 -18.15 11.84
C GLU A 360 -7.67 -18.32 12.11
N GLY A 361 -7.11 -17.62 13.10
CA GLY A 361 -5.68 -17.62 13.44
C GLY A 361 -5.36 -17.99 14.89
N GLY A 362 -5.24 -19.30 15.20
CA GLY A 362 -4.49 -19.83 16.33
C GLY A 362 -5.23 -20.03 17.67
N PRO A 363 -4.86 -21.06 18.47
CA PRO A 363 -5.49 -21.32 19.76
C PRO A 363 -5.19 -20.20 20.75
N GLN A 364 -6.24 -19.75 21.42
CA GLN A 364 -6.11 -18.80 22.55
C GLN A 364 -5.28 -19.46 23.67
N PRO A 365 -4.32 -18.76 24.28
CA PRO A 365 -3.73 -19.27 25.50
C PRO A 365 -4.77 -19.22 26.63
N GLU A 366 -4.99 -20.37 27.26
CA GLU A 366 -5.82 -20.48 28.46
C GLU A 366 -5.40 -19.48 29.55
N PRO A 367 -6.33 -18.92 30.33
CA PRO A 367 -6.00 -18.04 31.43
C PRO A 367 -5.31 -18.85 32.54
N ARG A 368 -4.00 -18.71 32.65
CA ARG A 368 -3.25 -19.24 33.80
C ARG A 368 -3.74 -18.58 35.06
N ALA A 369 -4.26 -19.43 35.95
CA ALA A 369 -4.66 -19.11 37.31
C ALA A 369 -3.58 -18.29 38.06
N ALA A 370 -4.03 -17.24 38.72
CA ALA A 370 -3.21 -16.39 39.54
C ALA A 370 -2.66 -17.20 40.74
N LEU A 371 -1.38 -17.53 40.70
CA LEU A 371 -0.62 -17.97 41.86
C LEU A 371 -0.07 -16.72 42.57
N ARG A 372 -0.61 -16.47 43.75
CA ARG A 372 -0.06 -15.54 44.73
C ARG A 372 1.38 -15.95 45.06
N LEU A 373 2.32 -15.06 44.88
CA LEU A 373 3.64 -15.18 45.49
C LEU A 373 3.98 -13.92 46.26
N GLY A 374 4.31 -14.18 47.53
CA GLY A 374 4.63 -13.22 48.53
C GLY A 374 5.91 -12.43 48.26
N ARG A 375 5.96 -11.32 48.94
CA ARG A 375 7.11 -10.41 49.05
C ARG A 375 8.36 -11.16 49.55
N LEU A 376 9.49 -10.90 48.91
CA LEU A 376 10.80 -10.86 49.58
C LEU A 376 11.71 -9.84 48.87
N ALA A 377 12.38 -9.06 49.71
CA ALA A 377 13.19 -7.90 49.38
C ALA A 377 14.61 -8.24 48.89
N PRO A 378 15.46 -7.26 48.53
CA PRO A 378 16.57 -7.41 47.63
C PRO A 378 17.89 -7.78 48.34
N LYS A 379 18.79 -8.39 47.59
CA LYS A 379 20.23 -8.38 47.93
C LYS A 379 21.08 -8.11 46.70
N SER A 380 22.00 -7.25 46.99
CA SER A 380 23.06 -6.61 46.21
C SER A 380 24.09 -7.58 45.58
N SER A 381 24.75 -7.01 44.59
CA SER A 381 26.20 -7.03 44.27
C SER A 381 26.73 -7.97 43.23
N SER A 382 27.37 -7.32 42.32
CA SER A 382 28.77 -7.43 41.83
C SER A 382 29.06 -8.27 40.59
N ASN A 383 29.59 -7.53 39.63
CA ASN A 383 30.77 -7.81 38.77
C ASN A 383 30.88 -9.13 37.97
N PHE A 384 31.04 -9.03 36.67
CA PHE A 384 32.28 -9.27 35.94
C PHE A 384 32.07 -9.15 34.44
N SER A 385 32.75 -8.26 33.87
CA SER A 385 33.57 -8.06 32.69
C SER A 385 33.82 -9.25 31.75
N SER A 386 33.78 -8.89 30.49
CA SER A 386 34.65 -9.33 29.37
C SER A 386 34.62 -10.80 28.93
N PHE A 387 34.36 -11.02 27.67
CA PHE A 387 35.37 -11.59 26.75
C PHE A 387 34.94 -11.42 25.28
N TRP A 388 35.86 -10.95 24.58
CA TRP A 388 36.13 -10.76 23.18
C TRP A 388 36.23 -12.07 22.35
N THR A 389 35.96 -11.92 21.05
CA THR A 389 36.67 -12.39 19.86
C THR A 389 36.20 -13.67 19.15
N LYS A 390 36.03 -13.40 17.83
CA LYS A 390 36.40 -14.22 16.64
C LYS A 390 35.66 -15.54 16.37
N HIS A 391 34.84 -15.55 15.35
CA HIS A 391 35.20 -15.99 13.98
C HIS A 391 34.11 -15.52 13.02
#